data_04101032a0627c971599d14ce2985dec
#
_entry.id   04101032a0627c971599d14ce2985dec
#
_cell.length_a   1.000
_cell.length_b   1.000
_cell.length_c   1.000
_cell.angle_alpha   90.00
_cell.angle_beta   90.00
_cell.angle_gamma   90.00
#
_symmetry.space_group_name_H-M   'P 1'
#
loop_
_entity.id
_entity.type
_entity.pdbx_description
1 polymer ?
#
loop_
_entity_poly.entity_id
_entity_poly.type
_entity_poly.pdbx_seq_one_letter_code
_entity_poly.pdbx_strand_id
1 'polypeptide(L)'
;EADFRRKLAGSDPWPGVLAMWNFIVERAGVESLCTSLNINRVHVEDGWFPHYGAAHADPLGFSWESSLPRMRFQQTTDAERINATVTRNAWLKFPHCELPASLKKPFVIWPLQLLGDKVNRMDLNASDWTPFIMHFRASLPGEFQLAIKPHPISSKAYVRTLETVISGLPNTVLLPHVPRVDLKSLLSECAGAAGVNSTVLFEARLMFNKPTYVYGRSWFTNHTDLFLPVQIQFPPRMLPRIDFLETPASILTTYLAD
;
A
#
# COMPACT_ATOMS: atom_id res chain seq x y z
N GLU A 1 -1.07 6.98 30.03
CA GLU A 1 -0.94 5.73 30.78
C GLU A 1 -1.86 5.70 32.02
N ALA A 2 -1.76 6.67 32.93
CA ALA A 2 -2.61 6.73 34.12
C ALA A 2 -4.12 6.73 33.85
N ASP A 3 -4.57 7.46 32.79
CA ASP A 3 -5.98 7.49 32.40
C ASP A 3 -6.45 6.16 31.83
N PHE A 4 -5.61 5.49 31.05
CA PHE A 4 -5.89 4.17 30.51
C PHE A 4 -5.97 3.12 31.62
N ARG A 5 -5.01 3.11 32.56
CA ARG A 5 -5.07 2.24 33.73
C ARG A 5 -6.34 2.45 34.54
N ARG A 6 -6.73 3.73 34.77
CA ARG A 6 -7.95 4.06 35.51
C ARG A 6 -9.21 3.54 34.82
N LYS A 7 -9.30 3.68 33.48
CA LYS A 7 -10.42 3.17 32.70
C LYS A 7 -10.51 1.64 32.71
N LEU A 8 -9.36 0.97 32.63
CA LEU A 8 -9.33 -0.49 32.74
C LEU A 8 -9.64 -0.99 34.15
N ALA A 9 -9.13 -0.34 35.17
CA ALA A 9 -9.38 -0.74 36.58
C ALA A 9 -10.86 -0.67 36.99
N GLY A 10 -11.67 0.10 36.24
CA GLY A 10 -13.13 0.16 36.43
C GLY A 10 -13.91 -0.91 35.69
N SER A 11 -13.26 -1.75 34.88
CA SER A 11 -13.90 -2.83 34.12
C SER A 11 -13.68 -4.17 34.82
N ASP A 12 -14.77 -4.84 35.18
CA ASP A 12 -14.77 -6.18 35.75
C ASP A 12 -15.80 -7.04 34.98
N PRO A 13 -15.39 -8.12 34.26
CA PRO A 13 -14.00 -8.58 34.10
C PRO A 13 -13.19 -7.71 33.11
N TRP A 14 -11.87 -7.77 33.25
CA TRP A 14 -10.94 -7.15 32.32
C TRP A 14 -11.19 -7.67 30.89
N PRO A 15 -11.09 -6.79 29.87
CA PRO A 15 -11.27 -7.26 28.51
C PRO A 15 -10.22 -8.33 28.17
N GLY A 16 -10.66 -9.48 27.67
CA GLY A 16 -9.75 -10.56 27.28
C GLY A 16 -8.83 -10.15 26.11
N VAL A 17 -9.29 -9.20 25.27
CA VAL A 17 -8.56 -8.70 24.11
C VAL A 17 -8.75 -7.19 24.00
N LEU A 18 -7.67 -6.47 23.73
CA LEU A 18 -7.68 -5.05 23.36
C LEU A 18 -7.47 -4.89 21.86
N ALA A 19 -8.46 -4.38 21.16
CA ALA A 19 -8.32 -3.99 19.75
C ALA A 19 -7.65 -2.60 19.67
N MET A 20 -6.55 -2.51 18.92
CA MET A 20 -5.79 -1.28 18.72
C MET A 20 -5.87 -0.87 17.24
N TRP A 21 -6.52 0.25 16.98
CA TRP A 21 -6.52 0.82 15.63
C TRP A 21 -5.17 1.44 15.30
N ASN A 22 -4.77 1.39 14.02
CA ASN A 22 -3.48 1.84 13.48
C ASN A 22 -2.99 3.22 13.99
N PHE A 23 -3.88 4.11 14.41
CA PHE A 23 -3.56 5.51 14.74
C PHE A 23 -3.17 5.81 16.19
N ILE A 24 -2.88 4.80 17.00
CA ILE A 24 -2.51 5.05 18.41
C ILE A 24 -1.14 5.73 18.48
N VAL A 25 -1.13 6.98 18.96
CA VAL A 25 0.08 7.83 19.02
C VAL A 25 1.13 7.24 19.97
N GLU A 26 0.70 6.58 21.03
CA GLU A 26 1.54 6.04 22.10
C GLU A 26 1.54 4.50 22.11
N ARG A 27 1.59 3.90 20.94
CA ARG A 27 1.51 2.44 20.77
C ARG A 27 2.42 1.67 21.72
N ALA A 28 3.69 2.04 21.83
CA ALA A 28 4.66 1.33 22.67
C ALA A 28 4.25 1.34 24.15
N GLY A 29 3.68 2.45 24.64
CA GLY A 29 3.18 2.54 26.00
C GLY A 29 1.96 1.65 26.26
N VAL A 30 1.03 1.61 25.30
CA VAL A 30 -0.16 0.74 25.38
C VAL A 30 0.24 -0.74 25.28
N GLU A 31 1.15 -1.09 24.39
CA GLU A 31 1.65 -2.45 24.25
C GLU A 31 2.38 -2.94 25.51
N SER A 32 3.25 -2.11 26.07
CA SER A 32 3.94 -2.39 27.33
C SER A 32 2.94 -2.64 28.47
N LEU A 33 1.91 -1.80 28.54
CA LEU A 33 0.87 -1.94 29.55
C LEU A 33 0.05 -3.21 29.37
N CYS A 34 -0.37 -3.53 28.14
CA CYS A 34 -1.07 -4.79 27.85
C CYS A 34 -0.23 -5.99 28.28
N THR A 35 1.07 -5.97 27.98
CA THR A 35 1.99 -7.02 28.39
C THR A 35 2.07 -7.14 29.93
N SER A 36 2.19 -6.00 30.64
CA SER A 36 2.27 -5.98 32.11
C SER A 36 0.99 -6.47 32.80
N LEU A 37 -0.15 -6.35 32.13
CA LEU A 37 -1.47 -6.72 32.62
C LEU A 37 -1.98 -8.05 32.05
N ASN A 38 -1.16 -8.73 31.27
CA ASN A 38 -1.50 -9.97 30.56
C ASN A 38 -2.79 -9.85 29.72
N ILE A 39 -2.98 -8.69 29.06
CA ILE A 39 -4.09 -8.45 28.16
C ILE A 39 -3.64 -8.79 26.74
N ASN A 40 -4.36 -9.68 26.08
CA ASN A 40 -4.15 -9.96 24.66
C ASN A 40 -4.48 -8.70 23.85
N ARG A 41 -3.74 -8.49 22.76
CA ARG A 41 -3.96 -7.37 21.85
C ARG A 41 -4.11 -7.84 20.42
N VAL A 42 -4.87 -7.08 19.66
CA VAL A 42 -5.01 -7.25 18.22
C VAL A 42 -4.90 -5.89 17.55
N HIS A 43 -4.10 -5.82 16.50
CA HIS A 43 -3.90 -4.62 15.69
C HIS A 43 -4.90 -4.63 14.55
N VAL A 44 -5.62 -3.52 14.37
CA VAL A 44 -6.70 -3.40 13.39
C VAL A 44 -6.37 -2.27 12.42
N GLU A 45 -6.45 -2.56 11.13
CA GLU A 45 -6.27 -1.60 10.03
C GLU A 45 -7.46 -1.66 9.06
N ASP A 46 -7.57 -0.65 8.20
CA ASP A 46 -8.45 -0.71 7.05
C ASP A 46 -8.09 -1.92 6.17
N GLY A 47 -9.11 -2.62 5.71
CA GLY A 47 -8.92 -3.76 4.83
C GLY A 47 -8.42 -3.34 3.44
N TRP A 48 -7.96 -4.33 2.68
CA TRP A 48 -7.44 -4.06 1.34
C TRP A 48 -8.51 -4.14 0.25
N PHE A 49 -9.53 -4.97 0.45
CA PHE A 49 -10.64 -5.17 -0.49
C PHE A 49 -11.97 -5.39 0.23
N PRO A 50 -12.90 -4.45 0.07
CA PRO A 50 -12.69 -3.06 -0.34
C PRO A 50 -11.88 -2.28 0.70
N HIS A 51 -11.12 -1.28 0.29
CA HIS A 51 -10.28 -0.49 1.21
C HIS A 51 -11.12 0.16 2.33
N TYR A 52 -12.33 0.59 2.06
CA TYR A 52 -13.26 1.06 3.07
C TYR A 52 -14.44 0.08 3.19
N GLY A 53 -14.71 -0.37 4.39
CA GLY A 53 -15.80 -1.30 4.71
C GLY A 53 -15.36 -2.70 5.09
N ALA A 54 -14.07 -2.99 5.06
CA ALA A 54 -13.44 -4.16 5.65
C ALA A 54 -12.34 -3.76 6.62
N ALA A 55 -11.98 -4.63 7.53
CA ALA A 55 -10.86 -4.44 8.46
C ALA A 55 -9.96 -5.67 8.42
N HIS A 56 -8.67 -5.41 8.55
CA HIS A 56 -7.66 -6.45 8.79
C HIS A 56 -7.28 -6.43 10.26
N ALA A 57 -7.24 -7.58 10.89
CA ALA A 57 -6.88 -7.72 12.30
C ALA A 57 -5.72 -8.71 12.43
N ASP A 58 -4.65 -8.31 13.14
CA ASP A 58 -3.44 -9.11 13.30
C ASP A 58 -2.92 -9.03 14.75
N PRO A 59 -2.61 -10.17 15.40
CA PRO A 59 -2.13 -10.19 16.77
C PRO A 59 -0.70 -9.70 16.94
N LEU A 60 0.11 -9.66 15.86
CA LEU A 60 1.53 -9.33 15.94
C LEU A 60 1.80 -7.84 15.70
N GLY A 61 1.06 -7.20 14.82
CA GLY A 61 1.31 -5.80 14.48
C GLY A 61 0.68 -5.36 13.17
N PHE A 62 1.22 -4.28 12.62
CA PHE A 62 0.81 -3.70 11.34
C PHE A 62 1.87 -3.94 10.27
N SER A 63 1.46 -3.99 9.02
CA SER A 63 2.32 -4.08 7.85
C SER A 63 3.48 -5.08 8.03
N TRP A 64 4.73 -4.62 8.04
CA TRP A 64 5.90 -5.47 8.22
C TRP A 64 5.91 -6.27 9.53
N GLU A 65 5.37 -5.74 10.61
CA GLU A 65 5.33 -6.38 11.93
C GLU A 65 4.21 -7.43 12.04
N SER A 66 3.21 -7.39 11.14
CA SER A 66 2.09 -8.32 11.12
C SER A 66 2.52 -9.76 10.82
N SER A 67 1.58 -10.67 10.87
CA SER A 67 1.79 -12.07 10.46
C SER A 67 1.98 -12.19 8.93
N LEU A 68 1.47 -11.24 8.14
CA LEU A 68 1.41 -11.28 6.68
C LEU A 68 2.75 -11.53 5.98
N PRO A 69 3.87 -10.88 6.37
CA PRO A 69 5.17 -11.14 5.74
C PRO A 69 5.65 -12.59 5.87
N ARG A 70 5.07 -13.33 6.83
CA ARG A 70 5.44 -14.72 7.15
C ARG A 70 4.42 -15.73 6.67
N MET A 71 3.25 -15.27 6.20
CA MET A 71 2.21 -16.16 5.70
C MET A 71 2.70 -16.92 4.48
N ARG A 72 2.39 -18.20 4.44
CA ARG A 72 2.50 -19.02 3.23
C ARG A 72 1.10 -19.20 2.68
N PHE A 73 0.91 -18.80 1.44
CA PHE A 73 -0.37 -19.01 0.77
C PHE A 73 -0.63 -20.50 0.62
N GLN A 74 -1.79 -20.93 1.10
CA GLN A 74 -2.21 -22.33 1.01
C GLN A 74 -2.70 -22.64 -0.40
N GLN A 75 -2.70 -23.92 -0.74
CA GLN A 75 -3.39 -24.36 -1.95
C GLN A 75 -4.88 -24.12 -1.80
N THR A 76 -5.47 -23.47 -2.80
CA THR A 76 -6.89 -23.16 -2.83
C THR A 76 -7.68 -24.23 -3.53
N THR A 77 -8.91 -24.43 -3.11
CA THR A 77 -9.88 -25.30 -3.78
C THR A 77 -10.36 -24.66 -5.09
N ASP A 78 -10.94 -25.47 -5.98
CA ASP A 78 -11.52 -24.95 -7.22
C ASP A 78 -12.67 -23.97 -6.96
N ALA A 79 -13.47 -24.22 -5.92
CA ALA A 79 -14.57 -23.34 -5.53
C ALA A 79 -14.06 -21.95 -5.10
N GLU A 80 -13.00 -21.91 -4.31
CA GLU A 80 -12.36 -20.66 -3.89
C GLU A 80 -11.77 -19.92 -5.10
N ARG A 81 -11.09 -20.60 -6.02
CA ARG A 81 -10.57 -19.99 -7.26
C ARG A 81 -11.67 -19.38 -8.12
N ILE A 82 -12.80 -20.10 -8.26
CA ILE A 82 -13.96 -19.60 -9.00
C ILE A 82 -14.52 -18.35 -8.32
N ASN A 83 -14.72 -18.39 -7.00
CA ASN A 83 -15.24 -17.26 -6.24
C ASN A 83 -14.32 -16.02 -6.36
N ALA A 84 -13.03 -16.20 -6.17
CA ALA A 84 -12.05 -15.12 -6.35
C ALA A 84 -12.10 -14.52 -7.77
N THR A 85 -12.23 -15.35 -8.79
CA THR A 85 -12.36 -14.91 -10.19
C THR A 85 -13.64 -14.10 -10.41
N VAL A 86 -14.78 -14.59 -9.88
CA VAL A 86 -16.07 -13.87 -9.97
C VAL A 86 -15.98 -12.53 -9.27
N THR A 87 -15.44 -12.48 -8.06
CA THR A 87 -15.28 -11.25 -7.29
C THR A 87 -14.35 -10.25 -8.00
N ARG A 88 -13.20 -10.71 -8.49
CA ARG A 88 -12.30 -9.87 -9.29
C ARG A 88 -12.98 -9.31 -10.53
N ASN A 89 -13.69 -10.14 -11.29
CA ASN A 89 -14.38 -9.71 -12.51
C ASN A 89 -15.51 -8.72 -12.20
N ALA A 90 -16.22 -8.88 -11.09
CA ALA A 90 -17.20 -7.91 -10.63
C ALA A 90 -16.55 -6.57 -10.26
N TRP A 91 -15.42 -6.60 -9.56
CA TRP A 91 -14.67 -5.41 -9.18
C TRP A 91 -14.07 -4.65 -10.38
N LEU A 92 -13.70 -5.39 -11.44
CA LEU A 92 -13.19 -4.81 -12.69
C LEU A 92 -14.29 -4.19 -13.58
N LYS A 93 -15.56 -4.41 -13.26
CA LYS A 93 -16.68 -3.74 -13.93
C LYS A 93 -16.86 -2.33 -13.36
N PHE A 94 -16.20 -1.34 -13.94
CA PHE A 94 -16.32 0.06 -13.56
C PHE A 94 -16.39 0.95 -14.83
N PRO A 95 -17.00 2.13 -14.76
CA PRO A 95 -17.00 3.08 -15.85
C PRO A 95 -15.56 3.59 -16.07
N HIS A 96 -15.04 3.46 -17.27
CA HIS A 96 -13.75 4.04 -17.62
C HIS A 96 -13.90 5.56 -17.77
N CYS A 97 -13.03 6.29 -17.09
CA CYS A 97 -12.91 7.74 -17.23
C CYS A 97 -11.76 8.07 -18.19
N GLU A 98 -11.91 9.18 -18.88
CA GLU A 98 -10.83 9.70 -19.72
C GLU A 98 -9.60 10.04 -18.86
N LEU A 99 -8.43 9.61 -19.36
CA LEU A 99 -7.16 9.92 -18.70
C LEU A 99 -6.77 11.38 -18.94
N PRO A 100 -6.04 12.01 -18.00
CA PRO A 100 -5.52 13.36 -18.21
C PRO A 100 -4.70 13.46 -19.49
N ALA A 101 -4.92 14.50 -20.28
CA ALA A 101 -4.22 14.73 -21.56
C ALA A 101 -2.68 14.86 -21.40
N SER A 102 -2.20 15.19 -20.21
CA SER A 102 -0.76 15.22 -19.91
C SER A 102 -0.13 13.83 -19.75
N LEU A 103 -0.94 12.78 -19.68
CA LEU A 103 -0.48 11.42 -19.45
C LEU A 103 -0.21 10.73 -20.78
N LYS A 104 1.05 10.28 -20.96
CA LYS A 104 1.52 9.57 -22.16
C LYS A 104 1.76 8.12 -21.87
N LYS A 105 1.35 7.23 -22.76
CA LYS A 105 1.63 5.78 -22.67
C LYS A 105 2.95 5.44 -23.36
N PRO A 106 3.71 4.45 -22.83
CA PRO A 106 3.46 3.74 -21.57
C PRO A 106 3.81 4.59 -20.34
N PHE A 107 3.07 4.40 -19.24
CA PHE A 107 3.37 5.10 -17.98
C PHE A 107 3.34 4.15 -16.77
N VAL A 108 4.15 4.49 -15.76
CA VAL A 108 4.12 3.87 -14.43
C VAL A 108 3.51 4.87 -13.47
N ILE A 109 2.54 4.43 -12.65
CA ILE A 109 1.89 5.28 -11.65
C ILE A 109 2.57 5.15 -10.29
N TRP A 110 2.77 6.27 -9.60
CA TRP A 110 3.14 6.31 -8.20
C TRP A 110 2.09 7.04 -7.38
N PRO A 111 1.17 6.32 -6.74
CA PRO A 111 0.24 6.92 -5.80
C PRO A 111 0.99 7.28 -4.51
N LEU A 112 1.11 8.56 -4.25
CA LEU A 112 1.77 9.04 -3.04
C LEU A 112 0.88 8.82 -1.83
N GLN A 113 1.51 8.46 -0.72
CA GLN A 113 0.92 8.36 0.60
C GLN A 113 1.24 9.62 1.42
N LEU A 114 0.55 9.79 2.55
CA LEU A 114 0.84 10.87 3.47
C LEU A 114 2.17 10.60 4.18
N LEU A 115 3.08 11.58 4.16
CA LEU A 115 4.37 11.48 4.86
C LEU A 115 4.20 11.28 6.38
N GLY A 116 3.11 11.82 6.94
CA GLY A 116 2.79 11.68 8.36
C GLY A 116 2.20 10.34 8.76
N ASP A 117 1.87 9.48 7.80
CA ASP A 117 1.32 8.16 8.07
C ASP A 117 2.35 7.29 8.81
N LYS A 118 1.90 6.70 9.92
CA LYS A 118 2.77 5.90 10.80
C LYS A 118 3.25 4.62 10.14
N VAL A 119 2.40 3.98 9.35
CA VAL A 119 2.78 2.75 8.64
C VAL A 119 3.89 3.06 7.64
N ASN A 120 3.83 4.21 6.95
CA ASN A 120 4.93 4.65 6.10
C ASN A 120 6.23 4.89 6.85
N ARG A 121 6.15 5.48 8.06
CA ARG A 121 7.34 5.67 8.90
C ARG A 121 7.94 4.35 9.37
N MET A 122 7.13 3.37 9.68
CA MET A 122 7.58 2.03 10.07
C MET A 122 8.24 1.30 8.90
N ASP A 123 7.64 1.39 7.72
CA ASP A 123 8.07 0.61 6.56
C ASP A 123 9.27 1.22 5.83
N LEU A 124 9.40 2.55 5.81
CA LEU A 124 10.48 3.24 5.10
C LEU A 124 11.17 4.35 5.88
N ASN A 125 10.55 4.88 6.94
CA ASN A 125 11.03 6.04 7.72
C ASN A 125 11.36 7.27 6.84
N ALA A 126 10.55 7.52 5.82
CA ALA A 126 10.73 8.65 4.92
C ALA A 126 10.07 9.92 5.48
N SER A 127 10.81 11.02 5.46
CA SER A 127 10.31 12.36 5.74
C SER A 127 9.98 13.16 4.45
N ASP A 128 10.40 12.66 3.29
CA ASP A 128 10.17 13.26 1.97
C ASP A 128 10.13 12.16 0.91
N TRP A 129 9.22 12.29 -0.05
CA TRP A 129 9.12 11.37 -1.20
C TRP A 129 10.07 11.72 -2.34
N THR A 130 10.60 12.93 -2.38
CA THR A 130 11.41 13.44 -3.48
C THR A 130 12.59 12.54 -3.83
N PRO A 131 13.46 12.10 -2.89
CA PRO A 131 14.60 11.26 -3.21
C PRO A 131 14.19 9.92 -3.84
N PHE A 132 13.08 9.35 -3.40
CA PHE A 132 12.58 8.07 -3.92
C PHE A 132 11.99 8.22 -5.32
N ILE A 133 11.26 9.32 -5.57
CA ILE A 133 10.73 9.65 -6.90
C ILE A 133 11.88 9.85 -7.88
N MET A 134 12.90 10.62 -7.49
CA MET A 134 14.09 10.85 -8.33
C MET A 134 14.84 9.56 -8.64
N HIS A 135 15.07 8.73 -7.62
CA HIS A 135 15.72 7.44 -7.78
C HIS A 135 14.95 6.54 -8.73
N PHE A 136 13.63 6.41 -8.52
CA PHE A 136 12.79 5.58 -9.37
C PHE A 136 12.75 6.11 -10.80
N ARG A 137 12.62 7.44 -10.99
CA ARG A 137 12.68 8.05 -12.33
C ARG A 137 13.99 7.74 -13.05
N ALA A 138 15.10 7.84 -12.35
CA ALA A 138 16.42 7.55 -12.92
C ALA A 138 16.58 6.07 -13.34
N SER A 139 15.87 5.18 -12.66
CA SER A 139 15.89 3.73 -12.93
C SER A 139 14.88 3.29 -13.99
N LEU A 140 13.84 4.11 -14.23
CA LEU A 140 12.79 3.78 -15.19
C LEU A 140 13.26 4.08 -16.62
N PRO A 141 13.12 3.16 -17.59
CA PRO A 141 13.48 3.40 -18.99
C PRO A 141 12.85 4.68 -19.54
N GLY A 142 13.56 5.34 -20.47
CA GLY A 142 13.18 6.67 -20.96
C GLY A 142 11.85 6.73 -21.69
N GLU A 143 11.40 5.62 -22.27
CA GLU A 143 10.11 5.51 -22.94
C GLU A 143 8.93 5.53 -21.99
N PHE A 144 9.12 5.19 -20.71
CA PHE A 144 8.05 5.22 -19.71
C PHE A 144 7.91 6.61 -19.08
N GLN A 145 6.71 7.13 -19.07
CA GLN A 145 6.38 8.30 -18.26
C GLN A 145 6.15 7.89 -16.80
N LEU A 146 6.67 8.66 -15.85
CA LEU A 146 6.35 8.49 -14.43
C LEU A 146 5.20 9.43 -14.06
N ALA A 147 4.07 8.86 -13.67
CA ALA A 147 2.88 9.60 -13.27
C ALA A 147 2.75 9.61 -11.75
N ILE A 148 2.95 10.76 -11.13
CA ILE A 148 2.84 10.95 -9.68
C ILE A 148 1.41 11.36 -9.34
N LYS A 149 0.72 10.57 -8.51
CA LYS A 149 -0.64 10.87 -8.06
C LYS A 149 -0.61 11.30 -6.59
N PRO A 150 -0.89 12.58 -6.28
CA PRO A 150 -0.97 13.05 -4.90
C PRO A 150 -2.05 12.31 -4.11
N HIS A 151 -1.85 12.12 -2.81
CA HIS A 151 -2.87 11.57 -1.94
C HIS A 151 -4.07 12.53 -1.87
N PRO A 152 -5.31 12.04 -1.87
CA PRO A 152 -6.52 12.89 -1.92
C PRO A 152 -6.62 13.96 -0.82
N ILE A 153 -6.01 13.72 0.34
CA ILE A 153 -5.99 14.68 1.46
C ILE A 153 -4.64 15.37 1.67
N SER A 154 -3.73 15.28 0.69
CA SER A 154 -2.49 16.06 0.73
C SER A 154 -2.77 17.56 0.81
N SER A 155 -1.95 18.29 1.57
CA SER A 155 -2.10 19.74 1.63
C SER A 155 -1.73 20.40 0.29
N LYS A 156 -2.39 21.51 -0.02
CA LYS A 156 -2.09 22.29 -1.23
C LYS A 156 -0.63 22.77 -1.25
N ALA A 157 -0.06 23.10 -0.08
CA ALA A 157 1.34 23.51 0.03
C ALA A 157 2.29 22.38 -0.38
N TYR A 158 2.04 21.16 0.10
CA TYR A 158 2.82 19.99 -0.28
C TYR A 158 2.72 19.67 -1.78
N VAL A 159 1.51 19.75 -2.35
CA VAL A 159 1.32 19.53 -3.80
C VAL A 159 2.12 20.55 -4.63
N ARG A 160 2.16 21.83 -4.24
CA ARG A 160 2.99 22.85 -4.92
C ARG A 160 4.48 22.55 -4.83
N THR A 161 4.96 22.05 -3.69
CA THR A 161 6.36 21.61 -3.55
C THR A 161 6.66 20.46 -4.51
N LEU A 162 5.76 19.50 -4.61
CA LEU A 162 5.88 18.39 -5.57
C LEU A 162 5.90 18.92 -7.02
N GLU A 163 5.03 19.86 -7.37
CA GLU A 163 5.03 20.49 -8.72
C GLU A 163 6.39 21.06 -9.09
N THR A 164 7.01 21.78 -8.16
CA THR A 164 8.35 22.35 -8.37
C THR A 164 9.40 21.28 -8.61
N VAL A 165 9.41 20.23 -7.82
CA VAL A 165 10.35 19.11 -7.96
C VAL A 165 10.12 18.36 -9.28
N ILE A 166 8.88 18.00 -9.55
CA ILE A 166 8.51 17.15 -10.70
C ILE A 166 8.74 17.88 -12.02
N SER A 167 8.55 19.21 -12.07
CA SER A 167 8.81 20.00 -13.27
C SER A 167 10.27 19.93 -13.75
N GLY A 168 11.20 19.63 -12.86
CA GLY A 168 12.61 19.40 -13.17
C GLY A 168 12.96 17.97 -13.58
N LEU A 169 12.03 17.02 -13.48
CA LEU A 169 12.31 15.62 -13.79
C LEU A 169 11.85 15.24 -15.22
N PRO A 170 12.74 14.65 -16.03
CA PRO A 170 12.40 14.28 -17.40
C PRO A 170 11.30 13.21 -17.41
N ASN A 171 10.38 13.36 -18.38
CA ASN A 171 9.29 12.40 -18.62
C ASN A 171 8.50 12.01 -17.33
N THR A 172 8.27 13.03 -16.47
CA THR A 172 7.51 12.87 -15.22
C THR A 172 6.35 13.85 -15.21
N VAL A 173 5.19 13.44 -14.72
CA VAL A 173 4.00 14.27 -14.63
C VAL A 173 3.37 14.16 -13.25
N LEU A 174 2.97 15.30 -12.68
CA LEU A 174 2.10 15.34 -11.52
C LEU A 174 0.66 15.31 -12.00
N LEU A 175 -0.09 14.29 -11.58
CA LEU A 175 -1.51 14.19 -11.90
C LEU A 175 -2.32 15.20 -11.09
N PRO A 176 -3.45 15.69 -11.63
CA PRO A 176 -4.30 16.63 -10.92
C PRO A 176 -4.71 16.10 -9.54
N HIS A 177 -4.60 16.98 -8.54
CA HIS A 177 -5.09 16.71 -7.20
C HIS A 177 -6.62 16.93 -7.12
N VAL A 178 -7.11 17.95 -7.84
CA VAL A 178 -8.54 18.30 -7.98
C VAL A 178 -8.78 18.73 -9.43
N PRO A 179 -9.80 18.20 -10.11
CA PRO A 179 -10.65 17.07 -9.70
C PRO A 179 -9.86 15.76 -9.54
N ARG A 180 -10.42 14.85 -8.75
CA ARG A 180 -9.78 13.54 -8.54
C ARG A 180 -9.78 12.74 -9.84
N VAL A 181 -8.61 12.26 -10.22
CA VAL A 181 -8.51 11.31 -11.34
C VAL A 181 -8.95 9.93 -10.86
N ASP A 182 -9.75 9.24 -11.66
CA ASP A 182 -10.20 7.89 -11.33
C ASP A 182 -9.03 6.92 -11.30
N LEU A 183 -8.83 6.31 -10.12
CA LEU A 183 -7.71 5.41 -9.89
C LEU A 183 -7.81 4.12 -10.70
N LYS A 184 -9.03 3.57 -10.83
CA LYS A 184 -9.23 2.32 -11.56
C LYS A 184 -8.92 2.48 -13.05
N SER A 185 -9.32 3.59 -13.63
CA SER A 185 -8.98 3.94 -15.03
C SER A 185 -7.47 4.09 -15.21
N LEU A 186 -6.77 4.71 -14.24
CA LEU A 186 -5.30 4.80 -14.25
C LEU A 186 -4.66 3.42 -14.18
N LEU A 187 -5.10 2.56 -13.26
CA LEU A 187 -4.54 1.22 -13.06
C LEU A 187 -4.81 0.30 -14.23
N SER A 188 -5.96 0.40 -14.88
CA SER A 188 -6.26 -0.40 -16.07
C SER A 188 -5.30 -0.11 -17.23
N GLU A 189 -4.84 1.13 -17.36
CA GLU A 189 -4.07 1.63 -18.50
C GLU A 189 -2.55 1.75 -18.23
N CYS A 190 -2.12 1.74 -16.94
CA CYS A 190 -0.71 1.85 -16.62
C CYS A 190 0.08 0.61 -17.03
N ALA A 191 1.39 0.79 -17.25
CA ALA A 191 2.33 -0.30 -17.48
C ALA A 191 2.82 -0.92 -16.17
N GLY A 192 2.66 -0.23 -15.04
CA GLY A 192 3.05 -0.70 -13.71
C GLY A 192 2.73 0.34 -12.63
N ALA A 193 2.95 -0.04 -11.38
CA ALA A 193 2.78 0.84 -10.23
C ALA A 193 4.02 0.81 -9.33
N ALA A 194 4.30 1.91 -8.63
CA ALA A 194 5.41 2.01 -7.68
C ALA A 194 4.95 2.68 -6.38
N GLY A 195 5.59 2.38 -5.27
CA GLY A 195 5.29 3.00 -3.97
C GLY A 195 5.89 2.24 -2.80
N VAL A 196 5.35 2.45 -1.59
CA VAL A 196 5.84 1.79 -0.37
C VAL A 196 4.87 0.68 0.09
N ASN A 197 3.76 1.03 0.69
CA ASN A 197 2.79 0.09 1.26
C ASN A 197 1.34 0.48 0.96
N SER A 198 1.13 1.27 -0.09
CA SER A 198 -0.22 1.69 -0.50
C SER A 198 -1.06 0.49 -0.95
N THR A 199 -2.31 0.42 -0.51
CA THR A 199 -3.30 -0.55 -1.00
C THR A 199 -3.47 -0.50 -2.52
N VAL A 200 -3.20 0.65 -3.14
CA VAL A 200 -3.18 0.82 -4.60
C VAL A 200 -2.19 -0.12 -5.28
N LEU A 201 -1.05 -0.41 -4.64
CA LEU A 201 -0.06 -1.35 -5.18
C LEU A 201 -0.62 -2.77 -5.20
N PHE A 202 -1.36 -3.11 -4.16
CA PHE A 202 -2.04 -4.38 -4.04
C PHE A 202 -3.13 -4.51 -5.13
N GLU A 203 -3.95 -3.48 -5.32
CA GLU A 203 -4.94 -3.42 -6.39
C GLU A 203 -4.29 -3.54 -7.77
N ALA A 204 -3.21 -2.80 -8.02
CA ALA A 204 -2.48 -2.86 -9.28
C ALA A 204 -2.01 -4.29 -9.59
N ARG A 205 -1.45 -4.97 -8.60
CA ARG A 205 -0.92 -6.32 -8.77
C ARG A 205 -2.01 -7.37 -8.90
N LEU A 206 -2.95 -7.42 -7.95
CA LEU A 206 -3.91 -8.51 -7.88
C LEU A 206 -5.11 -8.32 -8.81
N MET A 207 -5.62 -7.09 -8.95
CA MET A 207 -6.80 -6.84 -9.78
C MET A 207 -6.44 -6.61 -11.23
N PHE A 208 -5.42 -5.82 -11.51
CA PHE A 208 -5.04 -5.43 -12.86
C PHE A 208 -3.86 -6.21 -13.43
N ASN A 209 -3.24 -7.11 -12.63
CA ASN A 209 -2.05 -7.88 -13.02
C ASN A 209 -0.91 -7.00 -13.53
N LYS A 210 -0.66 -5.87 -12.88
CA LYS A 210 0.40 -4.94 -13.24
C LYS A 210 1.68 -5.22 -12.46
N PRO A 211 2.86 -5.09 -13.07
CA PRO A 211 4.13 -5.08 -12.34
C PRO A 211 4.09 -4.01 -11.26
N THR A 212 4.54 -4.37 -10.05
CA THR A 212 4.44 -3.47 -8.91
C THR A 212 5.78 -3.40 -8.18
N TYR A 213 6.33 -2.19 -8.09
CA TYR A 213 7.62 -1.89 -7.49
C TYR A 213 7.42 -1.35 -6.09
N VAL A 214 8.06 -1.97 -5.10
CA VAL A 214 7.86 -1.66 -3.69
C VAL A 214 9.16 -1.20 -3.04
N TYR A 215 9.13 -0.01 -2.42
CA TYR A 215 10.20 0.52 -1.59
C TYR A 215 9.98 0.15 -0.12
N GLY A 216 11.08 0.03 0.62
CA GLY A 216 11.03 -0.19 2.07
C GLY A 216 10.71 -1.62 2.47
N ARG A 217 10.29 -1.77 3.73
CA ARG A 217 9.92 -3.04 4.35
C ARG A 217 8.44 -3.04 4.62
N SER A 218 7.64 -3.32 3.65
CA SER A 218 6.23 -3.63 3.88
C SER A 218 6.01 -5.14 3.92
N TRP A 219 4.82 -5.57 4.28
CA TRP A 219 4.49 -6.99 4.17
C TRP A 219 4.63 -7.53 2.74
N PHE A 220 4.52 -6.65 1.73
CA PHE A 220 4.70 -6.98 0.31
C PHE A 220 6.11 -7.49 0.00
N THR A 221 7.14 -6.99 0.68
CA THR A 221 8.53 -7.24 0.31
C THR A 221 9.00 -8.67 0.51
N ASN A 222 8.27 -9.45 1.31
CA ASN A 222 8.54 -10.88 1.47
C ASN A 222 7.85 -11.75 0.41
N HIS A 223 6.98 -11.16 -0.40
CA HIS A 223 6.25 -11.86 -1.47
C HIS A 223 6.79 -11.45 -2.82
N THR A 224 8.07 -11.78 -3.06
CA THR A 224 8.82 -11.36 -4.27
C THR A 224 8.32 -11.97 -5.57
N ASP A 225 7.56 -13.05 -5.49
CA ASP A 225 6.80 -13.63 -6.58
C ASP A 225 5.62 -12.76 -7.04
N LEU A 226 5.19 -11.84 -6.19
CA LEU A 226 4.08 -10.93 -6.45
C LEU A 226 4.51 -9.50 -6.67
N PHE A 227 5.44 -9.04 -5.85
CA PHE A 227 5.89 -7.65 -5.80
C PHE A 227 7.39 -7.59 -6.05
N LEU A 228 7.82 -6.61 -6.83
CA LEU A 228 9.22 -6.39 -7.16
C LEU A 228 9.85 -5.45 -6.11
N PRO A 229 10.70 -5.94 -5.22
CA PRO A 229 11.36 -5.09 -4.25
C PRO A 229 12.33 -4.14 -4.93
N VAL A 230 12.26 -2.85 -4.61
CA VAL A 230 13.24 -1.87 -5.03
C VAL A 230 14.28 -1.73 -3.93
N GLN A 231 15.50 -2.23 -4.21
CA GLN A 231 16.61 -2.04 -3.31
C GLN A 231 17.21 -0.65 -3.51
N ILE A 232 17.24 0.13 -2.45
CA ILE A 232 17.94 1.43 -2.45
C ILE A 232 19.41 1.13 -2.22
N GLN A 233 20.16 0.95 -3.30
CA GLN A 233 21.61 0.93 -3.26
C GLN A 233 22.14 2.23 -3.87
N PHE A 234 23.02 2.91 -3.16
CA PHE A 234 23.78 4.02 -3.73
C PHE A 234 25.16 3.53 -4.16
N PRO A 235 25.53 3.74 -5.44
CA PRO A 235 24.77 4.28 -6.55
C PRO A 235 23.68 3.33 -7.08
N PRO A 236 22.61 3.86 -7.69
CA PRO A 236 21.52 3.04 -8.21
C PRO A 236 22.03 2.10 -9.29
N ARG A 237 21.72 0.81 -9.17
CA ARG A 237 21.90 -0.16 -10.24
C ARG A 237 20.56 -0.39 -10.94
N MET A 238 20.62 -0.74 -12.21
CA MET A 238 19.44 -0.99 -13.04
C MET A 238 18.42 -1.89 -12.33
N LEU A 239 17.15 -1.49 -12.40
CA LEU A 239 16.05 -2.34 -11.96
C LEU A 239 16.06 -3.64 -12.74
N PRO A 240 15.76 -4.79 -12.12
CA PRO A 240 15.62 -6.04 -12.84
C PRO A 240 14.53 -5.91 -13.91
N ARG A 241 14.74 -6.57 -15.05
CA ARG A 241 13.80 -6.63 -16.15
C ARG A 241 12.44 -7.11 -15.64
N ILE A 242 11.38 -6.44 -16.08
CA ILE A 242 10.02 -6.77 -15.66
C ILE A 242 9.59 -8.03 -16.42
N ASP A 243 9.65 -9.17 -15.76
CA ASP A 243 8.97 -10.37 -16.25
C ASP A 243 7.54 -10.37 -15.67
N PHE A 244 6.56 -10.45 -16.53
CA PHE A 244 5.15 -10.50 -16.12
C PHE A 244 4.87 -11.88 -15.51
N LEU A 245 4.84 -11.94 -14.18
CA LEU A 245 4.41 -13.13 -13.46
C LEU A 245 2.87 -13.16 -13.42
N GLU A 246 2.31 -14.30 -13.72
CA GLU A 246 0.88 -14.53 -13.51
C GLU A 246 0.56 -14.44 -12.02
N THR A 247 -0.57 -13.81 -11.69
CA THR A 247 -1.01 -13.71 -10.29
C THR A 247 -1.50 -15.07 -9.83
N PRO A 248 -0.87 -15.69 -8.82
CA PRO A 248 -1.35 -16.96 -8.30
C PRO A 248 -2.80 -16.84 -7.81
N ALA A 249 -3.67 -17.74 -8.28
CA ALA A 249 -5.09 -17.76 -7.90
C ALA A 249 -5.27 -17.84 -6.37
N SER A 250 -4.37 -18.54 -5.66
CA SER A 250 -4.34 -18.68 -4.22
C SER A 250 -4.35 -17.36 -3.45
N ILE A 251 -3.73 -16.30 -4.01
CA ILE A 251 -3.64 -15.00 -3.34
C ILE A 251 -4.96 -14.25 -3.42
N LEU A 252 -5.57 -14.24 -4.60
CA LEU A 252 -6.90 -13.65 -4.76
C LEU A 252 -7.91 -14.34 -3.86
N THR A 253 -7.80 -15.66 -3.69
CA THR A 253 -8.72 -16.44 -2.87
C THR A 253 -8.55 -16.15 -1.39
N THR A 254 -7.34 -16.06 -0.88
CA THR A 254 -7.08 -15.76 0.54
C THR A 254 -7.66 -14.41 0.96
N TYR A 255 -7.73 -13.44 0.04
CA TYR A 255 -8.21 -12.08 0.34
C TYR A 255 -9.63 -11.79 -0.11
N LEU A 256 -10.25 -12.64 -0.92
CA LEU A 256 -11.60 -12.43 -1.45
C LEU A 256 -12.61 -13.48 -0.93
N ALA A 257 -12.17 -14.43 -0.10
CA ALA A 257 -13.01 -15.49 0.43
C ALA A 257 -13.69 -15.16 1.78
N ASP A 258 -13.32 -14.06 2.42
CA ASP A 258 -13.94 -13.48 3.62
C ASP A 258 -14.78 -12.25 3.22
#